data_4a7cac4e36145dbe184853ec6584ff4f
#
_entry.id   4a7cac4e36145dbe184853ec6584ff4f
#
_cell.length_a   1.000
_cell.length_b   1.000
_cell.length_c   1.000
_cell.angle_alpha   90.00
_cell.angle_beta   90.00
_cell.angle_gamma   90.00
#
_symmetry.space_group_name_H-M   'P 1'
#
loop_
_entity.id
_entity.type
_entity.pdbx_description
1 polymer ?
#
loop_
_entity_poly.entity_id
_entity_poly.type
_entity_poly.pdbx_seq_one_letter_code
_entity_poly.pdbx_strand_id
1 'polypeptide(L)'
;MRTSYLNDAFFSRLETCALNLRSDLSGFFGGKHLVKTYGQTVEFADYREYMLGDDIRRIDWNLYSRFEKYFLKLFTDERQMHTQIFLDCSGSMGKFDEKKAAYATATAAAIGFLSVHNTDKVSFKLMREHGVEDPFGVLVGKRAFFRAVAGLEDIEFDGEADIAAAVTGSECGTADGLTVIISDFMTDSNWKKAVDYLIYKKRQVLLMQILTPE
;
A
#
# COMPACT_ATOMS: atom_id res chain seq x y z
N MET A 1 -26.15 1.22 -19.05
CA MET A 1 -25.23 2.26 -18.54
C MET A 1 -24.71 1.73 -17.21
N ARG A 2 -23.45 1.28 -17.13
CA ARG A 2 -22.81 0.98 -15.83
C ARG A 2 -22.75 2.30 -15.06
N THR A 3 -23.34 2.35 -13.89
CA THR A 3 -23.23 3.51 -13.01
C THR A 3 -21.81 3.54 -12.47
N SER A 4 -20.99 4.50 -12.91
CA SER A 4 -19.64 4.66 -12.40
C SER A 4 -19.69 4.94 -10.90
N TYR A 5 -19.16 4.01 -10.11
CA TYR A 5 -19.02 4.19 -8.65
C TYR A 5 -17.80 5.06 -8.33
N LEU A 6 -16.85 5.18 -9.25
CA LEU A 6 -15.58 5.91 -9.09
C LEU A 6 -15.72 7.35 -9.62
N ASN A 7 -16.68 8.09 -9.08
CA ASN A 7 -16.96 9.47 -9.47
C ASN A 7 -16.30 10.50 -8.53
N ASP A 8 -16.33 11.77 -8.91
CA ASP A 8 -15.75 12.86 -8.12
C ASP A 8 -16.29 12.93 -6.70
N ALA A 9 -17.59 12.62 -6.49
CA ALA A 9 -18.19 12.61 -5.17
C ALA A 9 -17.61 11.50 -4.28
N PHE A 10 -17.28 10.34 -4.85
CA PHE A 10 -16.61 9.25 -4.15
C PHE A 10 -15.22 9.68 -3.66
N PHE A 11 -14.40 10.26 -4.54
CA PHE A 11 -13.06 10.71 -4.16
C PHE A 11 -13.05 11.90 -3.21
N SER A 12 -14.00 12.84 -3.34
CA SER A 12 -14.18 13.94 -2.38
C SER A 12 -14.51 13.45 -0.98
N ARG A 13 -15.35 12.42 -0.85
CA ARG A 13 -15.63 11.77 0.45
C ARG A 13 -14.40 11.10 1.02
N LEU A 14 -13.60 10.41 0.20
CA LEU A 14 -12.35 9.80 0.64
C LEU A 14 -11.34 10.85 1.09
N GLU A 15 -11.24 11.98 0.42
CA GLU A 15 -10.36 13.08 0.82
C GLU A 15 -10.75 13.64 2.19
N THR A 16 -12.06 13.83 2.43
CA THR A 16 -12.58 14.24 3.74
C THR A 16 -12.28 13.20 4.81
N CYS A 17 -12.46 11.91 4.53
CA CYS A 17 -12.10 10.82 5.43
C CYS A 17 -10.59 10.80 5.72
N ALA A 18 -9.75 10.97 4.70
CA ALA A 18 -8.29 10.98 4.85
C ALA A 18 -7.82 12.10 5.77
N LEU A 19 -8.42 13.28 5.67
CA LEU A 19 -8.13 14.41 6.55
C LEU A 19 -8.50 14.14 8.01
N ASN A 20 -9.64 13.48 8.23
CA ASN A 20 -10.11 13.12 9.58
C ASN A 20 -9.30 11.97 10.20
N LEU A 21 -8.84 11.03 9.37
CA LEU A 21 -8.08 9.85 9.82
C LEU A 21 -6.60 10.14 10.06
N ARG A 22 -6.08 11.29 9.63
CA ARG A 22 -4.67 11.68 9.82
C ARG A 22 -4.23 11.68 11.29
N SER A 23 -5.17 11.86 12.22
CA SER A 23 -4.89 11.82 13.66
C SER A 23 -4.81 10.39 14.23
N ASP A 24 -5.59 9.45 13.70
CA ASP A 24 -5.79 8.13 14.33
C ASP A 24 -5.08 6.97 13.61
N LEU A 25 -4.81 7.10 12.31
CA LEU A 25 -4.19 6.05 11.50
C LEU A 25 -2.70 6.26 11.21
N SER A 26 -2.04 7.16 11.92
CA SER A 26 -0.59 7.37 11.80
C SER A 26 0.24 6.09 12.01
N GLY A 27 -0.32 5.06 12.60
CA GLY A 27 0.29 3.75 12.75
C GLY A 27 0.11 2.79 11.57
N PHE A 28 -0.99 2.91 10.79
CA PHE A 28 -1.30 1.99 9.68
C PHE A 28 -0.97 2.56 8.29
N PHE A 29 -1.22 3.85 8.09
CA PHE A 29 -0.98 4.55 6.82
C PHE A 29 -0.02 5.73 6.98
N GLY A 30 0.64 5.84 8.11
CA GLY A 30 1.57 6.92 8.39
C GLY A 30 2.87 6.76 7.60
N GLY A 31 3.03 7.49 6.53
CA GLY A 31 4.24 7.56 5.71
C GLY A 31 5.46 8.17 6.40
N LYS A 32 5.50 8.22 7.73
CA LYS A 32 6.69 8.56 8.50
C LYS A 32 7.24 7.34 9.22
N HIS A 33 7.81 6.43 8.46
CA HIS A 33 8.63 5.40 9.05
C HIS A 33 9.94 6.02 9.54
N LEU A 34 10.14 6.06 10.85
CA LEU A 34 11.43 6.31 11.48
C LEU A 34 12.38 5.16 11.13
N VAL A 35 12.96 5.17 9.95
CA VAL A 35 13.96 4.18 9.56
C VAL A 35 15.34 4.75 9.86
N LYS A 36 16.11 4.04 10.68
CA LYS A 36 17.53 4.30 10.90
C LYS A 36 18.33 3.96 9.64
N THR A 37 18.25 4.78 8.59
CA THR A 37 19.01 4.47 7.37
C THR A 37 19.61 5.73 6.74
N TYR A 38 20.76 5.57 6.11
CA TYR A 38 21.46 6.59 5.35
C TYR A 38 20.78 6.82 4.00
N GLY A 39 20.22 8.00 3.76
CA GLY A 39 19.65 8.42 2.48
C GLY A 39 19.97 9.88 2.18
N GLN A 40 19.91 10.28 0.90
CA GLN A 40 20.34 11.61 0.43
C GLN A 40 19.36 12.76 0.70
N THR A 41 18.17 12.48 1.25
CA THR A 41 17.17 13.50 1.59
C THR A 41 16.71 13.23 3.02
N VAL A 42 17.48 13.75 3.97
CA VAL A 42 17.28 13.45 5.37
C VAL A 42 16.89 14.74 6.06
N GLU A 43 15.63 14.86 6.49
CA GLU A 43 15.20 15.97 7.34
C GLU A 43 15.61 15.72 8.79
N PHE A 44 16.13 16.77 9.44
CA PHE A 44 16.41 16.72 10.86
C PHE A 44 15.12 16.49 11.64
N ALA A 45 15.11 15.45 12.49
CA ALA A 45 13.94 15.10 13.30
C ALA A 45 14.08 15.56 14.76
N ASP A 46 15.17 15.14 15.42
CA ASP A 46 15.34 15.37 16.86
C ASP A 46 16.78 15.07 17.30
N TYR A 47 17.05 15.29 18.58
CA TYR A 47 18.28 14.89 19.25
C TYR A 47 17.99 13.79 20.27
N ARG A 48 18.89 12.82 20.38
CA ARG A 48 18.88 11.80 21.42
C ARG A 48 20.23 11.78 22.14
N GLU A 49 20.23 11.54 23.45
CA GLU A 49 21.49 11.32 24.17
C GLU A 49 22.19 10.06 23.62
N TYR A 50 23.52 10.17 23.53
CA TYR A 50 24.38 9.06 23.09
C TYR A 50 24.33 7.92 24.10
N MET A 51 24.24 6.71 23.61
CA MET A 51 24.34 5.48 24.39
C MET A 51 25.54 4.66 23.93
N LEU A 52 26.18 3.93 24.84
CA LEU A 52 27.30 3.05 24.51
C LEU A 52 26.92 2.06 23.38
N GLY A 53 27.69 2.08 22.28
CA GLY A 53 27.43 1.29 21.08
C GLY A 53 26.85 2.09 19.91
N ASP A 54 26.48 3.35 20.11
CA ASP A 54 26.05 4.23 19.01
C ASP A 54 27.26 4.70 18.16
N ASP A 55 26.97 5.06 16.91
CA ASP A 55 28.00 5.58 16.00
C ASP A 55 28.42 7.00 16.41
N ILE A 56 29.64 7.15 16.87
CA ILE A 56 30.25 8.42 17.32
C ILE A 56 30.32 9.50 16.23
N ARG A 57 30.26 9.10 14.95
CA ARG A 57 30.27 10.05 13.81
C ARG A 57 29.00 10.88 13.73
N ARG A 58 27.93 10.45 14.43
CA ARG A 58 26.64 11.14 14.48
C ARG A 58 26.52 12.13 15.64
N ILE A 59 27.54 12.24 16.48
CA ILE A 59 27.52 13.16 17.60
C ILE A 59 27.55 14.59 17.06
N ASP A 60 26.64 15.44 17.59
CA ASP A 60 26.67 16.88 17.33
C ASP A 60 27.66 17.56 18.26
N TRP A 61 28.84 17.84 17.73
CA TRP A 61 29.91 18.48 18.49
C TRP A 61 29.58 19.93 18.86
N ASN A 62 28.65 20.60 18.16
CA ASN A 62 28.19 21.94 18.51
C ASN A 62 27.30 21.92 19.77
N LEU A 63 26.48 20.88 19.92
CA LEU A 63 25.71 20.72 21.15
C LEU A 63 26.60 20.30 22.32
N TYR A 64 27.57 19.43 22.06
CA TYR A 64 28.55 19.06 23.10
C TYR A 64 29.25 20.26 23.67
N SER A 65 29.70 21.21 22.84
CA SER A 65 30.39 22.44 23.30
C SER A 65 29.53 23.36 24.16
N ARG A 66 28.19 23.23 24.09
CA ARG A 66 27.25 24.07 24.85
C ARG A 66 26.72 23.40 26.11
N PHE A 67 26.52 22.09 26.05
CA PHE A 67 25.81 21.33 27.10
C PHE A 67 26.67 20.30 27.82
N GLU A 68 27.91 20.06 27.34
CA GLU A 68 28.83 19.04 27.85
C GLU A 68 28.24 17.61 27.86
N LYS A 69 27.21 17.39 27.04
CA LYS A 69 26.55 16.10 26.85
C LYS A 69 26.60 15.69 25.39
N TYR A 70 26.76 14.38 25.16
CA TYR A 70 26.79 13.81 23.82
C TYR A 70 25.38 13.60 23.30
N PHE A 71 25.03 14.30 22.20
CA PHE A 71 23.76 14.14 21.51
C PHE A 71 23.99 13.64 20.09
N LEU A 72 23.13 12.70 19.67
CA LEU A 72 23.06 12.22 18.31
C LEU A 72 21.96 12.94 17.55
N LYS A 73 22.27 13.39 16.33
CA LYS A 73 21.26 13.86 15.39
C LYS A 73 20.42 12.70 14.91
N LEU A 74 19.13 12.75 15.15
CA LEU A 74 18.15 11.84 14.55
C LEU A 74 17.63 12.51 13.29
N PHE A 75 17.55 11.72 12.22
CA PHE A 75 17.04 12.15 10.95
C PHE A 75 15.86 11.27 10.57
N THR A 76 14.86 11.87 9.93
CA THR A 76 13.74 11.16 9.31
C THR A 76 14.03 10.98 7.82
N ASP A 77 13.97 9.77 7.35
CA ASP A 77 14.02 9.45 5.92
C ASP A 77 12.56 9.33 5.44
N GLU A 78 12.10 10.29 4.65
CA GLU A 78 10.78 10.18 3.99
C GLU A 78 10.90 9.21 2.82
N ARG A 79 10.72 7.92 3.10
CA ARG A 79 10.63 6.93 2.03
C ARG A 79 9.20 6.81 1.54
N GLN A 80 9.03 6.97 0.24
CA GLN A 80 7.79 6.61 -0.41
C GLN A 80 7.56 5.11 -0.28
N MET A 81 6.48 4.73 0.39
CA MET A 81 6.06 3.33 0.43
C MET A 81 5.52 2.91 -0.95
N HIS A 82 5.57 1.62 -1.22
CA HIS A 82 4.91 1.05 -2.39
C HIS A 82 3.73 0.18 -1.95
N THR A 83 2.53 0.68 -2.17
CA THR A 83 1.29 -0.07 -1.95
C THR A 83 0.98 -0.88 -3.21
N GLN A 84 0.97 -2.20 -3.07
CA GLN A 84 0.57 -3.14 -4.12
C GLN A 84 -0.82 -3.67 -3.80
N ILE A 85 -1.75 -3.52 -4.72
CA ILE A 85 -3.15 -3.92 -4.55
C ILE A 85 -3.41 -5.08 -5.51
N PHE A 86 -3.54 -6.27 -4.94
CA PHE A 86 -3.91 -7.48 -5.66
C PHE A 86 -5.43 -7.61 -5.66
N LEU A 87 -6.02 -7.49 -6.83
CA LEU A 87 -7.46 -7.60 -7.05
C LEU A 87 -7.77 -8.94 -7.68
N ASP A 88 -8.59 -9.73 -7.03
CA ASP A 88 -9.12 -10.97 -7.55
C ASP A 88 -10.14 -10.67 -8.64
N CYS A 89 -9.82 -11.11 -9.87
CA CYS A 89 -10.64 -10.92 -11.03
C CYS A 89 -11.33 -12.22 -11.49
N SER A 90 -11.46 -13.21 -10.60
CA SER A 90 -12.16 -14.45 -10.88
C SER A 90 -13.66 -14.26 -11.10
N GLY A 91 -14.28 -15.25 -11.72
CA GLY A 91 -15.72 -15.26 -11.98
C GLY A 91 -16.57 -15.20 -10.72
N SER A 92 -16.09 -15.73 -9.58
CA SER A 92 -16.79 -15.67 -8.30
C SER A 92 -16.93 -14.22 -7.79
N MET A 93 -16.03 -13.33 -8.21
CA MET A 93 -16.02 -11.93 -7.82
C MET A 93 -16.91 -11.03 -8.68
N GLY A 94 -17.33 -11.47 -9.86
CA GLY A 94 -18.10 -10.57 -10.75
C GLY A 94 -19.15 -11.23 -11.63
N LYS A 95 -19.00 -12.50 -11.99
CA LYS A 95 -19.89 -13.17 -12.96
C LYS A 95 -21.32 -13.33 -12.45
N PHE A 96 -21.46 -13.57 -11.13
CA PHE A 96 -22.77 -13.80 -10.51
C PHE A 96 -23.34 -12.58 -9.79
N ASP A 97 -22.51 -11.59 -9.48
CA ASP A 97 -22.93 -10.37 -8.81
C ASP A 97 -22.05 -9.18 -9.26
N GLU A 98 -22.61 -8.36 -10.15
CA GLU A 98 -21.93 -7.14 -10.61
C GLU A 98 -21.62 -6.14 -9.47
N LYS A 99 -22.42 -6.17 -8.37
CA LYS A 99 -22.18 -5.30 -7.22
C LYS A 99 -20.91 -5.71 -6.47
N LYS A 100 -20.63 -7.02 -6.39
CA LYS A 100 -19.44 -7.55 -5.73
C LYS A 100 -18.16 -7.06 -6.44
N ALA A 101 -18.12 -7.18 -7.77
CA ALA A 101 -17.04 -6.64 -8.59
C ALA A 101 -16.88 -5.13 -8.41
N ALA A 102 -18.01 -4.38 -8.43
CA ALA A 102 -17.99 -2.94 -8.24
C ALA A 102 -17.44 -2.54 -6.86
N TYR A 103 -17.84 -3.23 -5.79
CA TYR A 103 -17.31 -3.00 -4.44
C TYR A 103 -15.83 -3.34 -4.33
N ALA A 104 -15.38 -4.42 -4.93
CA ALA A 104 -13.96 -4.81 -4.96
C ALA A 104 -13.11 -3.75 -5.67
N THR A 105 -13.55 -3.31 -6.85
CA THR A 105 -12.90 -2.25 -7.64
C THR A 105 -12.91 -0.92 -6.90
N ALA A 106 -14.04 -0.53 -6.28
CA ALA A 106 -14.13 0.70 -5.50
C ALA A 106 -13.22 0.67 -4.27
N THR A 107 -13.11 -0.48 -3.61
CA THR A 107 -12.21 -0.68 -2.47
C THR A 107 -10.75 -0.55 -2.91
N ALA A 108 -10.38 -1.18 -4.04
CA ALA A 108 -9.04 -1.05 -4.61
C ALA A 108 -8.70 0.41 -4.94
N ALA A 109 -9.63 1.11 -5.61
CA ALA A 109 -9.47 2.52 -5.94
C ALA A 109 -9.37 3.41 -4.68
N ALA A 110 -10.15 3.13 -3.63
CA ALA A 110 -10.10 3.88 -2.38
C ALA A 110 -8.73 3.76 -1.70
N ILE A 111 -8.20 2.54 -1.58
CA ILE A 111 -6.89 2.30 -0.97
C ILE A 111 -5.78 2.93 -1.81
N GLY A 112 -5.85 2.78 -3.14
CA GLY A 112 -4.92 3.42 -4.06
C GLY A 112 -4.93 4.95 -3.94
N PHE A 113 -6.12 5.56 -3.82
CA PHE A 113 -6.27 7.00 -3.61
C PHE A 113 -5.62 7.47 -2.32
N LEU A 114 -5.88 6.77 -1.21
CA LEU A 114 -5.30 7.10 0.10
C LEU A 114 -3.77 6.99 0.07
N SER A 115 -3.21 5.98 -0.59
CA SER A 115 -1.76 5.82 -0.75
C SER A 115 -1.16 6.98 -1.56
N VAL A 116 -1.75 7.30 -2.72
CA VAL A 116 -1.28 8.43 -3.55
C VAL A 116 -1.46 9.78 -2.86
N HIS A 117 -2.50 9.93 -2.05
CA HIS A 117 -2.71 11.12 -1.23
C HIS A 117 -1.58 11.32 -0.20
N ASN A 118 -1.02 10.22 0.30
CA ASN A 118 0.14 10.21 1.19
C ASN A 118 1.49 10.24 0.45
N THR A 119 1.50 10.54 -0.85
CA THR A 119 2.69 10.57 -1.71
C THR A 119 3.36 9.21 -1.96
N ASP A 120 2.70 8.11 -1.62
CA ASP A 120 3.17 6.75 -1.85
C ASP A 120 3.00 6.32 -3.30
N LYS A 121 3.76 5.30 -3.70
CA LYS A 121 3.60 4.62 -4.99
C LYS A 121 2.50 3.58 -4.89
N VAL A 122 1.76 3.39 -5.98
CA VAL A 122 0.67 2.39 -6.05
C VAL A 122 0.83 1.55 -7.30
N SER A 123 0.52 0.27 -7.21
CA SER A 123 0.30 -0.59 -8.37
C SER A 123 -0.94 -1.46 -8.16
N PHE A 124 -1.70 -1.66 -9.24
CA PHE A 124 -2.84 -2.56 -9.28
C PHE A 124 -2.42 -3.84 -10.00
N LYS A 125 -2.53 -4.94 -9.31
CA LYS A 125 -2.17 -6.29 -9.75
C LYS A 125 -3.45 -7.10 -9.88
N LEU A 126 -3.82 -7.47 -11.11
CA LEU A 126 -5.02 -8.26 -11.38
C LEU A 126 -4.67 -9.74 -11.29
N MET A 127 -5.28 -10.45 -10.36
CA MET A 127 -5.06 -11.89 -10.20
C MET A 127 -5.94 -12.66 -11.17
N ARG A 128 -5.32 -13.53 -11.95
CA ARG A 128 -5.94 -14.37 -12.99
C ARG A 128 -5.48 -15.82 -12.83
N GLU A 129 -6.08 -16.73 -13.58
CA GLU A 129 -5.74 -18.16 -13.60
C GLU A 129 -4.25 -18.42 -13.88
N HIS A 130 -3.67 -17.66 -14.79
CA HIS A 130 -2.28 -17.83 -15.22
C HIS A 130 -1.29 -16.90 -14.50
N GLY A 131 -1.68 -16.33 -13.37
CA GLY A 131 -0.81 -15.48 -12.56
C GLY A 131 -1.35 -14.07 -12.37
N VAL A 132 -0.50 -13.06 -12.57
CA VAL A 132 -0.82 -11.67 -12.31
C VAL A 132 -0.62 -10.81 -13.56
N GLU A 133 -1.58 -9.95 -13.82
CA GLU A 133 -1.46 -8.87 -14.80
C GLU A 133 -1.19 -7.56 -14.09
N ASP A 134 -0.29 -6.75 -14.66
CA ASP A 134 0.05 -5.41 -14.17
C ASP A 134 -0.19 -4.36 -15.29
N PRO A 135 -1.46 -4.04 -15.60
CA PRO A 135 -1.79 -3.25 -16.77
C PRO A 135 -1.37 -1.78 -16.65
N PHE A 136 -1.14 -1.29 -15.46
CA PHE A 136 -0.87 0.13 -15.20
C PHE A 136 0.55 0.41 -14.72
N GLY A 137 1.30 -0.61 -14.34
CA GLY A 137 2.63 -0.46 -13.74
C GLY A 137 2.61 0.29 -12.41
N VAL A 138 3.75 0.87 -12.05
CA VAL A 138 3.89 1.65 -10.82
C VAL A 138 3.41 3.08 -11.05
N LEU A 139 2.37 3.47 -10.33
CA LEU A 139 1.75 4.79 -10.40
C LEU A 139 2.37 5.72 -9.36
N VAL A 140 2.75 6.91 -9.80
CA VAL A 140 3.28 7.98 -8.95
C VAL A 140 2.45 9.25 -9.16
N GLY A 141 1.86 9.74 -8.08
CA GLY A 141 1.08 10.99 -8.08
C GLY A 141 -0.35 10.84 -8.61
N LYS A 142 -1.18 11.82 -8.24
CA LYS A 142 -2.64 11.83 -8.52
C LYS A 142 -2.98 11.66 -10.01
N ARG A 143 -2.22 12.31 -10.92
CA ARG A 143 -2.51 12.26 -12.36
C ARG A 143 -2.36 10.86 -12.97
N ALA A 144 -1.33 10.11 -12.57
CA ALA A 144 -1.14 8.74 -13.03
C ALA A 144 -2.22 7.82 -12.45
N PHE A 145 -2.55 8.02 -11.17
CA PHE A 145 -3.60 7.28 -10.49
C PHE A 145 -4.97 7.43 -11.17
N PHE A 146 -5.44 8.65 -11.42
CA PHE A 146 -6.77 8.87 -12.04
C PHE A 146 -6.87 8.30 -13.47
N ARG A 147 -5.77 8.26 -14.21
CA ARG A 147 -5.75 7.55 -15.51
C ARG A 147 -5.93 6.04 -15.35
N ALA A 148 -5.31 5.45 -14.34
CA ALA A 148 -5.47 4.03 -14.07
C ALA A 148 -6.87 3.68 -13.55
N VAL A 149 -7.48 4.54 -12.73
CA VAL A 149 -8.85 4.38 -12.24
C VAL A 149 -9.86 4.23 -13.36
N ALA A 150 -9.73 5.01 -14.44
CA ALA A 150 -10.60 4.86 -15.61
C ALA A 150 -10.50 3.45 -16.22
N GLY A 151 -9.31 2.85 -16.24
CA GLY A 151 -9.12 1.48 -16.72
C GLY A 151 -9.57 0.40 -15.72
N LEU A 152 -9.66 0.73 -14.42
CA LEU A 152 -10.17 -0.23 -13.42
C LEU A 152 -11.66 -0.51 -13.59
N GLU A 153 -12.44 0.43 -14.13
CA GLU A 153 -13.88 0.23 -14.39
C GLU A 153 -14.16 -0.70 -15.57
N ASP A 154 -13.18 -0.91 -16.46
CA ASP A 154 -13.29 -1.75 -17.63
C ASP A 154 -12.78 -3.19 -17.38
N ILE A 155 -12.36 -3.50 -16.16
CA ILE A 155 -11.86 -4.83 -15.83
C ILE A 155 -12.98 -5.87 -15.91
N GLU A 156 -12.71 -6.94 -16.65
CA GLU A 156 -13.57 -8.10 -16.71
C GLU A 156 -13.22 -9.08 -15.59
N PHE A 157 -14.27 -9.61 -14.95
CA PHE A 157 -14.19 -10.60 -13.88
C PHE A 157 -14.66 -11.94 -14.44
N ASP A 158 -13.71 -12.82 -14.78
CA ASP A 158 -14.00 -14.15 -15.35
C ASP A 158 -12.86 -15.14 -15.05
N GLY A 159 -13.16 -16.44 -15.24
CA GLY A 159 -12.21 -17.51 -15.02
C GLY A 159 -11.95 -17.78 -13.53
N GLU A 160 -10.79 -18.32 -13.24
CA GLU A 160 -10.30 -18.59 -11.89
C GLU A 160 -9.15 -17.65 -11.54
N ALA A 161 -8.79 -17.58 -10.25
CA ALA A 161 -7.60 -16.85 -9.79
C ALA A 161 -6.85 -17.70 -8.77
N ASP A 162 -5.54 -17.86 -8.99
CA ASP A 162 -4.65 -18.45 -7.98
C ASP A 162 -3.91 -17.35 -7.25
N ILE A 163 -4.39 -17.03 -6.04
CA ILE A 163 -3.82 -16.00 -5.16
C ILE A 163 -2.34 -16.30 -4.84
N ALA A 164 -2.02 -17.58 -4.57
CA ALA A 164 -0.67 -17.96 -4.21
C ALA A 164 0.29 -17.77 -5.39
N ALA A 165 -0.09 -18.25 -6.57
CA ALA A 165 0.71 -18.10 -7.78
C ALA A 165 0.88 -16.62 -8.17
N ALA A 166 -0.21 -15.83 -8.14
CA ALA A 166 -0.19 -14.42 -8.48
C ALA A 166 0.74 -13.61 -7.57
N VAL A 167 0.67 -13.83 -6.25
CA VAL A 167 1.49 -13.08 -5.28
C VAL A 167 2.94 -13.54 -5.32
N THR A 168 3.20 -14.84 -5.36
CA THR A 168 4.59 -15.36 -5.35
C THR A 168 5.31 -15.15 -6.68
N GLY A 169 4.58 -15.15 -7.80
CA GLY A 169 5.11 -14.87 -9.14
C GLY A 169 5.32 -13.39 -9.44
N SER A 170 4.76 -12.50 -8.61
CA SER A 170 4.89 -11.08 -8.82
C SER A 170 6.17 -10.52 -8.16
N GLU A 171 6.79 -9.55 -8.80
CA GLU A 171 7.90 -8.80 -8.19
C GLU A 171 7.38 -7.94 -7.04
N CYS A 172 7.32 -8.53 -5.86
CA CYS A 172 7.11 -7.80 -4.63
C CYS A 172 8.45 -7.27 -4.17
N GLY A 173 8.83 -6.05 -4.49
CA GLY A 173 10.11 -5.47 -4.06
C GLY A 173 10.45 -5.81 -2.59
N THR A 174 11.73 -5.80 -2.26
CA THR A 174 12.19 -6.05 -0.88
C THR A 174 11.94 -4.82 -0.02
N ALA A 175 11.34 -5.04 1.15
CA ALA A 175 11.16 -4.12 2.28
C ALA A 175 10.18 -2.93 2.09
N ASP A 176 9.60 -2.53 3.20
CA ASP A 176 8.81 -1.31 3.45
C ASP A 176 7.71 -1.00 2.42
N GLY A 177 6.63 -1.76 2.47
CA GLY A 177 5.46 -1.48 1.66
C GLY A 177 4.24 -2.27 2.11
N LEU A 178 3.08 -1.77 1.75
CA LEU A 178 1.80 -2.41 2.00
C LEU A 178 1.43 -3.29 0.81
N THR A 179 1.00 -4.51 1.08
CA THR A 179 0.34 -5.37 0.09
C THR A 179 -1.09 -5.62 0.54
N VAL A 180 -2.03 -5.28 -0.31
CA VAL A 180 -3.46 -5.50 -0.07
C VAL A 180 -3.93 -6.59 -1.01
N ILE A 181 -4.61 -7.60 -0.47
CA ILE A 181 -5.23 -8.66 -1.26
C ILE A 181 -6.75 -8.53 -1.09
N ILE A 182 -7.45 -8.32 -2.20
CA ILE A 182 -8.91 -8.13 -2.24
C ILE A 182 -9.51 -9.32 -2.98
N SER A 183 -10.27 -10.16 -2.28
CA SER A 183 -10.90 -11.37 -2.81
C SER A 183 -12.08 -11.76 -1.93
N ASP A 184 -12.90 -12.70 -2.36
CA ASP A 184 -13.85 -13.39 -1.48
C ASP A 184 -13.20 -14.53 -0.69
N PHE A 185 -11.97 -14.90 -1.08
CA PHE A 185 -11.20 -16.03 -0.53
C PHE A 185 -11.94 -17.37 -0.62
N MET A 186 -12.95 -17.48 -1.49
CA MET A 186 -13.67 -18.71 -1.80
C MET A 186 -12.94 -19.46 -2.92
N THR A 187 -11.71 -19.89 -2.65
CA THR A 187 -10.84 -20.55 -3.63
C THR A 187 -10.14 -21.73 -2.98
N ASP A 188 -9.84 -22.77 -3.78
CA ASP A 188 -8.99 -23.89 -3.37
C ASP A 188 -7.51 -23.52 -3.30
N SER A 189 -7.14 -22.34 -3.77
CA SER A 189 -5.78 -21.81 -3.71
C SER A 189 -5.32 -21.61 -2.26
N ASN A 190 -4.10 -22.02 -1.96
CA ASN A 190 -3.50 -21.83 -0.65
C ASN A 190 -3.06 -20.37 -0.45
N TRP A 191 -4.01 -19.46 -0.27
CA TRP A 191 -3.74 -18.03 -0.05
C TRP A 191 -2.84 -17.76 1.18
N LYS A 192 -2.80 -18.67 2.17
CA LYS A 192 -1.89 -18.55 3.32
C LYS A 192 -0.43 -18.55 2.89
N LYS A 193 -0.09 -19.35 1.85
CA LYS A 193 1.26 -19.35 1.28
C LYS A 193 1.64 -17.97 0.71
N ALA A 194 0.69 -17.24 0.14
CA ALA A 194 0.92 -15.87 -0.32
C ALA A 194 1.25 -14.93 0.85
N VAL A 195 0.51 -15.06 1.96
CA VAL A 195 0.74 -14.24 3.17
C VAL A 195 2.12 -14.55 3.78
N ASP A 196 2.47 -15.82 3.93
CA ASP A 196 3.79 -16.24 4.45
C ASP A 196 4.93 -15.69 3.60
N TYR A 197 4.78 -15.74 2.27
CA TYR A 197 5.74 -15.17 1.33
C TYR A 197 5.90 -13.66 1.52
N LEU A 198 4.80 -12.91 1.67
CA LEU A 198 4.83 -11.46 1.88
C LEU A 198 5.45 -11.08 3.22
N ILE A 199 5.17 -11.84 4.27
CA ILE A 199 5.79 -11.66 5.60
C ILE A 199 7.30 -11.94 5.51
N TYR A 200 7.71 -13.00 4.81
CA TYR A 200 9.13 -13.27 4.54
C TYR A 200 9.81 -12.11 3.81
N LYS A 201 9.12 -11.47 2.86
CA LYS A 201 9.57 -10.26 2.16
C LYS A 201 9.50 -8.98 3.02
N LYS A 202 9.11 -9.08 4.30
CA LYS A 202 8.95 -7.99 5.26
C LYS A 202 7.93 -6.92 4.81
N ARG A 203 6.90 -7.34 4.09
CA ARG A 203 5.81 -6.46 3.68
C ARG A 203 4.70 -6.48 4.72
N GLN A 204 4.03 -5.34 4.89
CA GLN A 204 2.76 -5.28 5.61
C GLN A 204 1.68 -5.91 4.74
N VAL A 205 0.80 -6.71 5.31
CA VAL A 205 -0.25 -7.41 4.56
C VAL A 205 -1.62 -7.04 5.11
N LEU A 206 -2.51 -6.64 4.21
CA LEU A 206 -3.92 -6.39 4.50
C LEU A 206 -4.77 -7.31 3.62
N LEU A 207 -5.60 -8.13 4.26
CA LEU A 207 -6.57 -8.97 3.56
C LEU A 207 -7.94 -8.32 3.65
N MET A 208 -8.59 -8.12 2.50
CA MET A 208 -9.93 -7.57 2.40
C MET A 208 -10.87 -8.56 1.75
N GLN A 209 -11.75 -9.11 2.56
CA GLN A 209 -12.77 -10.04 2.08
C GLN A 209 -14.01 -9.29 1.63
N ILE A 210 -14.44 -9.53 0.40
CA ILE A 210 -15.65 -8.95 -0.18
C ILE A 210 -16.72 -10.03 -0.26
N LEU A 211 -17.78 -9.84 0.49
CA LEU A 211 -18.93 -10.72 0.51
C LEU A 211 -20.19 -9.92 0.15
N THR A 212 -21.11 -10.57 -0.53
CA THR A 212 -22.47 -10.05 -0.74
C THR A 212 -23.41 -10.66 0.28
N PRO A 213 -24.37 -9.91 0.83
CA PRO A 213 -25.42 -10.48 1.64
C PRO A 213 -26.25 -11.44 0.77
N GLU A 214 -26.63 -12.60 1.34
CA GLU A 214 -27.56 -13.55 0.76
C GLU A 214 -28.97 -12.96 0.53
#